data_9dc1a19dc27842f0cb8c5b7db671fc1b
#
_entry.id   9dc1a19dc27842f0cb8c5b7db671fc1b
#
_cell.length_a   1.000
_cell.length_b   1.000
_cell.length_c   1.000
_cell.angle_alpha   90.00
_cell.angle_beta   90.00
_cell.angle_gamma   90.00
#
_symmetry.space_group_name_H-M   'P 1'
#
loop_
_entity.id
_entity.type
_entity.pdbx_description
1 polymer ?
#
loop_
_entity_poly.entity_id
_entity_poly.type
_entity_poly.pdbx_seq_one_letter_code
_entity_poly.pdbx_strand_id
1 'polypeptide(L)'
;MKIVSWNVNGIRAAESKGLFDWMHRESPDILCLQETKAQKDQLKKRFFEQEGYTPYWNSADKKGYSGVAVYSKKEPESADVLGDREFDNEGRTLILDYGSFVLINGYFPNSQPEGRRLDHKLTFCRRIREYCGGLAGEGRSFVLCGDFNIAHRPIDLAR
;
A
#
# COMPACT_ATOMS: atom_id res chain seq x y z
N MET A 1 2.68 -9.56 -16.65
CA MET A 1 2.93 -9.11 -15.26
C MET A 1 1.63 -9.18 -14.48
N LYS A 2 1.63 -9.82 -13.30
CA LYS A 2 0.49 -9.97 -12.39
C LYS A 2 0.73 -9.12 -11.15
N ILE A 3 -0.06 -8.06 -10.97
CA ILE A 3 -0.03 -7.20 -9.77
C ILE A 3 -1.30 -7.52 -8.96
N VAL A 4 -1.14 -7.78 -7.67
CA VAL A 4 -2.25 -8.03 -6.75
C VAL A 4 -2.23 -6.96 -5.67
N SER A 5 -3.41 -6.41 -5.34
CA SER A 5 -3.61 -5.47 -4.24
C SER A 5 -4.59 -6.06 -3.24
N TRP A 6 -4.23 -6.03 -1.94
CA TRP A 6 -5.03 -6.66 -0.88
C TRP A 6 -4.91 -5.92 0.45
N ASN A 7 -6.02 -5.39 0.96
CA ASN A 7 -6.10 -4.95 2.35
C ASN A 7 -6.18 -6.19 3.26
N VAL A 8 -5.14 -6.42 4.06
CA VAL A 8 -5.00 -7.62 4.90
C VAL A 8 -5.51 -7.44 6.33
N ASN A 9 -5.88 -6.21 6.70
CA ASN A 9 -6.38 -5.89 8.04
C ASN A 9 -5.53 -6.50 9.18
N GLY A 10 -4.21 -6.34 9.06
CA GLY A 10 -3.21 -6.87 9.99
C GLY A 10 -2.44 -8.06 9.42
N ILE A 11 -1.18 -7.80 9.03
CA ILE A 11 -0.37 -8.79 8.32
C ILE A 11 -0.06 -10.04 9.16
N ARG A 12 0.05 -9.92 10.49
CA ARG A 12 0.28 -11.07 11.38
C ARG A 12 -0.90 -12.04 11.36
N ALA A 13 -2.12 -11.50 11.38
CA ALA A 13 -3.34 -12.31 11.27
C ALA A 13 -3.52 -12.91 9.87
N ALA A 14 -3.19 -12.16 8.83
CA ALA A 14 -3.24 -12.66 7.47
C ALA A 14 -2.22 -13.79 7.24
N GLU A 15 -1.00 -13.64 7.79
CA GLU A 15 0.04 -14.65 7.71
C GLU A 15 -0.39 -15.95 8.41
N SER A 16 -0.98 -15.87 9.61
CA SER A 16 -1.47 -17.06 10.31
C SER A 16 -2.62 -17.78 9.58
N LYS A 17 -3.25 -17.10 8.61
CA LYS A 17 -4.28 -17.67 7.72
C LYS A 17 -3.74 -18.10 6.35
N GLY A 18 -2.40 -18.12 6.17
CA GLY A 18 -1.77 -18.63 4.96
C GLY A 18 -1.50 -17.60 3.89
N LEU A 19 -1.31 -16.32 4.23
CA LEU A 19 -0.99 -15.26 3.26
C LEU A 19 0.23 -15.63 2.38
N PHE A 20 1.32 -16.11 2.99
CA PHE A 20 2.52 -16.43 2.23
C PHE A 20 2.38 -17.71 1.40
N ASP A 21 1.67 -18.72 1.91
CA ASP A 21 1.35 -19.94 1.13
C ASP A 21 0.51 -19.58 -0.09
N TRP A 22 -0.46 -18.67 0.09
CA TRP A 22 -1.26 -18.13 -0.99
C TRP A 22 -0.39 -17.34 -1.99
N MET A 23 0.50 -16.47 -1.51
CA MET A 23 1.40 -15.67 -2.35
C MET A 23 2.29 -16.57 -3.21
N HIS A 24 2.88 -17.62 -2.64
CA HIS A 24 3.73 -18.55 -3.39
C HIS A 24 2.93 -19.36 -4.41
N ARG A 25 1.73 -19.81 -4.06
CA ARG A 25 0.84 -20.55 -4.98
C ARG A 25 0.37 -19.69 -6.15
N GLU A 26 -0.11 -18.48 -5.87
CA GLU A 26 -0.59 -17.54 -6.90
C GLU A 26 0.54 -16.88 -7.68
N SER A 27 1.69 -16.82 -7.07
CA SER A 27 2.94 -16.33 -7.67
C SER A 27 2.81 -14.98 -8.39
N PRO A 28 2.21 -13.94 -7.77
CA PRO A 28 2.15 -12.62 -8.39
C PRO A 28 3.57 -12.07 -8.63
N ASP A 29 3.73 -11.23 -9.65
CA ASP A 29 4.99 -10.51 -9.85
C ASP A 29 5.18 -9.44 -8.78
N ILE A 30 4.08 -8.81 -8.36
CA ILE A 30 4.03 -7.79 -7.31
C ILE A 30 2.79 -8.00 -6.45
N LEU A 31 2.96 -8.05 -5.12
CA LEU A 31 1.88 -8.09 -4.14
C LEU A 31 1.91 -6.81 -3.29
N CYS A 32 0.86 -6.00 -3.42
CA CYS A 32 0.64 -4.77 -2.67
C CYS A 32 -0.30 -5.02 -1.50
N LEU A 33 0.14 -4.74 -0.28
CA LEU A 33 -0.63 -4.94 0.94
C LEU A 33 -0.94 -3.60 1.61
N GLN A 34 -2.16 -3.48 2.13
CA GLN A 34 -2.60 -2.35 2.93
C GLN A 34 -3.06 -2.83 4.30
N GLU A 35 -3.05 -1.92 5.28
CA GLU A 35 -3.35 -2.20 6.68
C GLU A 35 -2.47 -3.31 7.29
N THR A 36 -1.16 -3.20 7.13
CA THR A 36 -0.23 -4.17 7.73
C THR A 36 -0.28 -4.17 9.26
N LYS A 37 -0.60 -3.01 9.88
CA LYS A 37 -0.77 -2.82 11.33
C LYS A 37 0.39 -3.37 12.16
N ALA A 38 1.60 -3.32 11.61
CA ALA A 38 2.79 -3.82 12.25
C ALA A 38 4.02 -2.97 11.89
N GLN A 39 4.92 -2.85 12.86
CA GLN A 39 6.24 -2.26 12.65
C GLN A 39 7.28 -3.37 12.45
N LYS A 40 8.38 -3.05 11.82
CA LYS A 40 9.43 -4.04 11.50
C LYS A 40 9.93 -4.78 12.73
N ASP A 41 10.10 -4.07 13.86
CA ASP A 41 10.55 -4.64 15.14
C ASP A 41 9.56 -5.64 15.77
N GLN A 42 8.30 -5.63 15.32
CA GLN A 42 7.23 -6.52 15.80
C GLN A 42 7.08 -7.79 14.94
N LEU A 43 7.85 -7.91 13.85
CA LEU A 43 7.70 -8.96 12.86
C LEU A 43 8.88 -9.94 12.91
N LYS A 44 8.57 -11.23 12.73
CA LYS A 44 9.58 -12.28 12.62
C LYS A 44 10.31 -12.18 11.27
N LYS A 45 11.52 -12.73 11.21
CA LYS A 45 12.38 -12.76 10.02
C LYS A 45 11.66 -13.21 8.74
N ARG A 46 10.76 -14.20 8.84
CA ARG A 46 9.98 -14.71 7.72
C ARG A 46 9.10 -13.68 6.98
N PHE A 47 8.77 -12.55 7.61
CA PHE A 47 8.07 -11.46 6.92
C PHE A 47 8.96 -10.70 5.95
N PHE A 48 10.26 -10.81 6.10
CA PHE A 48 11.27 -10.13 5.29
C PHE A 48 12.03 -11.07 4.36
N GLU A 49 11.90 -12.38 4.58
CA GLU A 49 12.60 -13.41 3.82
C GLU A 49 11.57 -14.34 3.18
N GLN A 50 11.05 -13.93 2.04
CA GLN A 50 10.19 -14.72 1.19
C GLN A 50 10.94 -15.07 -0.09
N GLU A 51 11.06 -16.37 -0.39
CA GLU A 51 11.80 -16.83 -1.56
C GLU A 51 11.28 -16.19 -2.86
N GLY A 52 12.18 -15.60 -3.63
CA GLY A 52 11.85 -14.93 -4.89
C GLY A 52 11.19 -13.57 -4.76
N TYR A 53 11.08 -13.00 -3.54
CA TYR A 53 10.49 -11.69 -3.32
C TYR A 53 11.36 -10.79 -2.45
N THR A 54 11.49 -9.54 -2.86
CA THR A 54 12.05 -8.46 -2.05
C THR A 54 10.92 -7.66 -1.42
N PRO A 55 10.86 -7.53 -0.08
CA PRO A 55 9.82 -6.79 0.60
C PRO A 55 10.19 -5.33 0.83
N TYR A 56 9.25 -4.43 0.55
CA TYR A 56 9.31 -2.99 0.83
C TYR A 56 8.22 -2.63 1.84
N TRP A 57 8.54 -1.75 2.80
CA TRP A 57 7.64 -1.46 3.92
C TRP A 57 7.61 0.03 4.23
N ASN A 58 6.40 0.56 4.43
CA ASN A 58 6.17 1.83 5.09
C ASN A 58 5.16 1.62 6.22
N SER A 59 5.64 1.67 7.47
CA SER A 59 4.84 1.45 8.67
C SER A 59 4.47 2.79 9.30
N ALA A 60 3.29 2.87 9.91
CA ALA A 60 2.94 4.04 10.69
C ALA A 60 3.80 4.16 11.95
N ASP A 61 4.04 5.39 12.43
CA ASP A 61 4.68 5.63 13.73
C ASP A 61 3.84 5.05 14.88
N LYS A 62 2.52 5.14 14.74
CA LYS A 62 1.57 4.57 15.70
C LYS A 62 1.49 3.05 15.55
N LYS A 63 1.84 2.31 16.60
CA LYS A 63 1.78 0.85 16.64
C LYS A 63 0.36 0.32 16.41
N GLY A 64 0.24 -0.74 15.61
CA GLY A 64 -1.04 -1.40 15.33
C GLY A 64 -1.98 -0.62 14.42
N TYR A 65 -1.48 0.38 13.70
CA TYR A 65 -2.26 1.28 12.86
C TYR A 65 -1.71 1.32 11.43
N SER A 66 -2.61 1.43 10.42
CA SER A 66 -2.26 1.67 9.02
C SER A 66 -1.12 0.77 8.50
N GLY A 67 -0.21 1.33 7.71
CA GLY A 67 0.96 0.65 7.16
C GLY A 67 0.68 -0.04 5.82
N VAL A 68 1.64 0.06 4.91
CA VAL A 68 1.62 -0.62 3.62
C VAL A 68 2.90 -1.43 3.41
N ALA A 69 2.80 -2.49 2.60
CA ALA A 69 3.95 -3.28 2.18
C ALA A 69 3.81 -3.69 0.72
N VAL A 70 4.94 -3.93 0.07
CA VAL A 70 4.99 -4.50 -1.28
C VAL A 70 5.99 -5.64 -1.26
N TYR A 71 5.60 -6.80 -1.78
CA TYR A 71 6.51 -7.89 -2.10
C TYR A 71 6.68 -7.95 -3.61
N SER A 72 7.89 -7.82 -4.10
CA SER A 72 8.18 -7.74 -5.54
C SER A 72 9.21 -8.77 -5.95
N LYS A 73 8.97 -9.47 -7.07
CA LYS A 73 9.96 -10.35 -7.71
C LYS A 73 11.03 -9.56 -8.47
N LYS A 74 10.66 -8.38 -8.99
CA LYS A 74 11.57 -7.50 -9.70
C LYS A 74 12.02 -6.40 -8.73
N GLU A 75 13.30 -6.13 -8.68
CA GLU A 75 13.84 -5.01 -7.91
C GLU A 75 13.53 -3.68 -8.62
N PRO A 76 12.90 -2.69 -7.94
CA PRO A 76 12.71 -1.37 -8.48
C PRO A 76 14.03 -0.57 -8.48
N GLU A 77 14.10 0.46 -9.33
CA GLU A 77 15.21 1.41 -9.36
C GLU A 77 15.22 2.32 -8.12
N SER A 78 14.04 2.65 -7.58
CA SER A 78 13.89 3.31 -6.29
C SER A 78 12.62 2.86 -5.56
N ALA A 79 12.62 3.04 -4.23
CA ALA A 79 11.48 2.79 -3.35
C ALA A 79 11.34 3.96 -2.38
N ASP A 80 10.28 4.72 -2.53
CA ASP A 80 10.02 5.98 -1.84
C ASP A 80 8.63 6.01 -1.20
N VAL A 81 8.33 7.11 -0.52
CA VAL A 81 7.01 7.47 0.01
C VAL A 81 6.52 8.76 -0.62
N LEU A 82 5.32 9.24 -0.27
CA LEU A 82 4.72 10.42 -0.91
C LEU A 82 5.51 11.72 -0.72
N GLY A 83 6.38 11.79 0.29
CA GLY A 83 7.12 13.00 0.64
C GLY A 83 6.27 14.02 1.41
N ASP A 84 5.16 13.58 1.97
CA ASP A 84 4.29 14.39 2.82
C ASP A 84 4.27 13.77 4.23
N ARG A 85 4.96 14.46 5.18
CA ARG A 85 5.21 13.94 6.52
C ARG A 85 3.94 13.52 7.26
N GLU A 86 2.82 14.21 7.03
CA GLU A 86 1.57 13.87 7.68
C GLU A 86 1.08 12.47 7.30
N PHE A 87 1.19 12.12 6.02
CA PHE A 87 0.75 10.83 5.50
C PHE A 87 1.84 9.77 5.59
N ASP A 88 3.10 10.16 5.47
CA ASP A 88 4.24 9.23 5.57
C ASP A 88 4.37 8.69 7.00
N ASN A 89 4.13 9.52 8.03
CA ASN A 89 4.08 9.09 9.43
C ASN A 89 2.90 8.13 9.73
N GLU A 90 1.88 8.11 8.89
CA GLU A 90 0.79 7.13 8.95
C GLU A 90 1.05 5.88 8.10
N GLY A 91 2.18 5.81 7.38
CA GLY A 91 2.54 4.64 6.56
C GLY A 91 1.53 4.37 5.45
N ARG A 92 1.11 5.43 4.70
CA ARG A 92 -0.03 5.32 3.77
C ARG A 92 0.35 5.01 2.34
N THR A 93 1.61 5.23 1.96
CA THR A 93 2.06 5.02 0.59
C THR A 93 3.39 4.29 0.52
N LEU A 94 3.55 3.49 -0.53
CA LEU A 94 4.83 3.04 -1.06
C LEU A 94 4.84 3.30 -2.56
N ILE A 95 5.89 3.91 -3.04
CA ILE A 95 6.09 4.29 -4.44
C ILE A 95 7.35 3.59 -4.93
N LEU A 96 7.19 2.65 -5.86
CA LEU A 96 8.28 1.87 -6.43
C LEU A 96 8.44 2.22 -7.89
N ASP A 97 9.60 2.74 -8.27
CA ASP A 97 9.94 3.04 -9.65
C ASP A 97 10.64 1.84 -10.30
N TYR A 98 10.08 1.31 -11.36
CA TYR A 98 10.65 0.21 -12.14
C TYR A 98 11.28 0.67 -13.46
N GLY A 99 11.45 1.98 -13.65
CA GLY A 99 11.91 2.60 -14.90
C GLY A 99 10.82 2.63 -15.98
N SER A 100 10.28 1.47 -16.34
CA SER A 100 9.19 1.36 -17.32
C SER A 100 7.82 1.82 -16.82
N PHE A 101 7.61 1.84 -15.52
CA PHE A 101 6.40 2.37 -14.84
C PHE A 101 6.69 2.62 -13.37
N VAL A 102 5.86 3.47 -12.76
CA VAL A 102 5.86 3.73 -11.32
C VAL A 102 4.66 3.01 -10.69
N LEU A 103 4.91 2.18 -9.68
CA LEU A 103 3.87 1.58 -8.86
C LEU A 103 3.62 2.44 -7.63
N ILE A 104 2.35 2.77 -7.39
CA ILE A 104 1.92 3.51 -6.20
C ILE A 104 0.95 2.61 -5.44
N ASN A 105 1.40 2.09 -4.28
CA ASN A 105 0.55 1.35 -3.36
C ASN A 105 0.04 2.29 -2.28
N GLY A 106 -1.28 2.58 -2.26
CA GLY A 106 -1.91 3.54 -1.37
C GLY A 106 -2.93 2.93 -0.42
N TYR A 107 -2.91 3.38 0.84
CA TYR A 107 -3.96 3.14 1.82
C TYR A 107 -4.61 4.47 2.18
N PHE A 108 -5.75 4.77 1.53
CA PHE A 108 -6.45 6.04 1.67
C PHE A 108 -7.10 6.17 3.05
N PRO A 109 -7.06 7.35 3.67
CA PRO A 109 -7.71 7.56 4.96
C PRO A 109 -9.20 7.25 4.90
N ASN A 110 -9.73 6.59 5.95
CA ASN A 110 -11.16 6.51 6.17
C ASN A 110 -11.68 7.85 6.71
N SER A 111 -12.84 8.31 6.23
CA SER A 111 -13.45 9.58 6.67
C SER A 111 -13.92 9.55 8.12
N GLN A 112 -14.05 8.36 8.72
CA GLN A 112 -14.66 8.11 10.04
C GLN A 112 -16.16 8.52 10.11
N PRO A 113 -16.90 8.04 11.13
CA PRO A 113 -18.29 8.49 11.33
C PRO A 113 -18.39 10.02 11.43
N GLU A 114 -19.45 10.57 10.87
CA GLU A 114 -19.70 12.01 10.83
C GLU A 114 -18.65 12.84 10.08
N GLY A 115 -17.79 12.18 9.27
CA GLY A 115 -16.78 12.88 8.46
C GLY A 115 -15.63 13.51 9.24
N ARG A 116 -15.36 13.08 10.50
CA ARG A 116 -14.33 13.68 11.38
C ARG A 116 -12.94 13.77 10.75
N ARG A 117 -12.62 12.92 9.78
CA ARG A 117 -11.36 12.93 9.03
C ARG A 117 -11.56 13.19 7.54
N LEU A 118 -12.68 13.79 7.14
CA LEU A 118 -12.98 14.04 5.73
C LEU A 118 -11.93 14.97 5.09
N ASP A 119 -11.58 16.08 5.74
CA ASP A 119 -10.59 17.01 5.22
C ASP A 119 -9.21 16.36 5.05
N HIS A 120 -8.78 15.54 6.01
CA HIS A 120 -7.56 14.76 5.93
C HIS A 120 -7.58 13.79 4.74
N LYS A 121 -8.70 13.10 4.53
CA LYS A 121 -8.90 12.22 3.38
C LYS A 121 -8.86 12.99 2.04
N LEU A 122 -9.56 14.11 1.96
CA LEU A 122 -9.60 14.94 0.76
C LEU A 122 -8.21 15.52 0.44
N THR A 123 -7.45 15.90 1.48
CA THR A 123 -6.06 16.35 1.31
C THR A 123 -5.19 15.25 0.76
N PHE A 124 -5.27 14.02 1.32
CA PHE A 124 -4.55 12.88 0.78
C PHE A 124 -4.89 12.59 -0.69
N CYS A 125 -6.19 12.62 -1.04
CA CYS A 125 -6.63 12.43 -2.42
C CYS A 125 -6.04 13.50 -3.37
N ARG A 126 -5.97 14.77 -2.92
CA ARG A 126 -5.33 15.84 -3.72
C ARG A 126 -3.85 15.58 -3.92
N ARG A 127 -3.11 15.20 -2.87
CA ARG A 127 -1.67 14.90 -2.93
C ARG A 127 -1.37 13.74 -3.88
N ILE A 128 -2.14 12.65 -3.81
CA ILE A 128 -1.99 11.53 -4.75
C ILE A 128 -2.30 11.97 -6.19
N ARG A 129 -3.36 12.76 -6.39
CA ARG A 129 -3.69 13.28 -7.72
C ARG A 129 -2.61 14.19 -8.29
N GLU A 130 -2.03 15.07 -7.47
CA GLU A 130 -0.90 15.93 -7.84
C GLU A 130 0.32 15.11 -8.23
N TYR A 131 0.68 14.10 -7.43
CA TYR A 131 1.79 13.20 -7.72
C TYR A 131 1.59 12.45 -9.05
N CYS A 132 0.42 11.83 -9.24
CA CYS A 132 0.08 11.14 -10.49
C CYS A 132 0.04 12.11 -11.69
N GLY A 133 -0.45 13.34 -11.48
CA GLY A 133 -0.46 14.39 -12.49
C GLY A 133 0.95 14.81 -12.93
N GLY A 134 1.89 14.88 -11.98
CA GLY A 134 3.31 15.11 -12.27
C GLY A 134 3.89 14.02 -13.16
N LEU A 135 3.71 12.76 -12.79
CA LEU A 135 4.17 11.61 -13.59
C LEU A 135 3.57 11.63 -15.01
N ALA A 136 2.27 11.90 -15.13
CA ALA A 136 1.61 12.01 -16.43
C ALA A 136 2.16 13.18 -17.28
N GLY A 137 2.45 14.32 -16.63
CA GLY A 137 3.07 15.47 -17.27
C GLY A 137 4.49 15.20 -17.80
N GLU A 138 5.21 14.30 -17.14
CA GLU A 138 6.53 13.82 -17.55
C GLU A 138 6.46 12.67 -18.60
N GLY A 139 5.26 12.27 -19.01
CA GLY A 139 5.04 11.14 -19.92
C GLY A 139 5.33 9.77 -19.28
N ARG A 140 5.37 9.69 -17.94
CA ARG A 140 5.64 8.47 -17.18
C ARG A 140 4.37 7.62 -17.06
N SER A 141 4.49 6.34 -17.35
CA SER A 141 3.44 5.36 -17.04
C SER A 141 3.40 5.06 -15.55
N PHE A 142 2.21 4.92 -14.97
CA PHE A 142 2.08 4.52 -13.57
C PHE A 142 0.88 3.60 -13.32
N VAL A 143 0.95 2.85 -12.23
CA VAL A 143 -0.14 2.02 -11.69
C VAL A 143 -0.41 2.49 -10.27
N LEU A 144 -1.59 3.05 -10.04
CA LEU A 144 -2.09 3.35 -8.69
C LEU A 144 -3.02 2.23 -8.25
N CYS A 145 -2.67 1.55 -7.19
CA CYS A 145 -3.51 0.51 -6.57
C CYS A 145 -3.56 0.69 -5.05
N GLY A 146 -4.47 -0.02 -4.41
CA GLY A 146 -4.59 0.00 -2.96
C GLY A 146 -6.02 -0.03 -2.47
N ASP A 147 -6.20 0.34 -1.20
CA ASP A 147 -7.52 0.53 -0.59
C ASP A 147 -7.88 2.02 -0.57
N PHE A 148 -8.81 2.40 -1.42
CA PHE A 148 -9.23 3.80 -1.57
C PHE A 148 -10.18 4.27 -0.46
N ASN A 149 -10.77 3.36 0.30
CA ASN A 149 -11.81 3.67 1.29
C ASN A 149 -12.95 4.55 0.72
N ILE A 150 -13.25 4.38 -0.57
CA ILE A 150 -14.28 5.12 -1.32
C ILE A 150 -15.17 4.11 -2.02
N ALA A 151 -16.46 4.11 -1.70
CA ALA A 151 -17.45 3.38 -2.45
C ALA A 151 -17.82 4.16 -3.70
N HIS A 152 -17.75 3.53 -4.86
CA HIS A 152 -18.19 4.12 -6.12
C HIS A 152 -19.71 4.11 -6.23
N ARG A 153 -20.35 3.03 -5.73
CA ARG A 153 -21.81 2.84 -5.76
C ARG A 153 -22.31 2.31 -4.42
N PRO A 154 -23.60 2.50 -4.10
CA PRO A 154 -24.17 1.95 -2.85
C PRO A 154 -23.99 0.43 -2.68
N ILE A 155 -23.92 -0.33 -3.79
CA ILE A 155 -23.69 -1.79 -3.76
C ILE A 155 -22.30 -2.16 -3.22
N ASP A 156 -21.33 -1.24 -3.28
CA ASP A 156 -19.97 -1.45 -2.81
C ASP A 156 -19.84 -1.25 -1.29
N LEU A 157 -20.94 -0.86 -0.62
CA LEU A 157 -21.01 -0.72 0.83
C LEU A 157 -21.51 -2.02 1.46
N ALA A 158 -20.86 -2.45 2.56
CA ALA A 158 -21.41 -3.50 3.41
C ALA A 158 -22.75 -3.01 4.01
N ARG A 159 -23.74 -3.90 4.05
CA ARG A 159 -25.04 -3.65 4.70
C ARG A 159 -24.94 -3.83 6.19
#